data_0ce53faabffe6755caf45bd3249e5e7b
#
_entry.id   0ce53faabffe6755caf45bd3249e5e7b
#
_cell.length_a   1.000
_cell.length_b   1.000
_cell.length_c   1.000
_cell.angle_alpha   90.00
_cell.angle_beta   90.00
_cell.angle_gamma   90.00
#
_symmetry.space_group_name_H-M   'P 1'
#
loop_
_entity.id
_entity.type
_entity.pdbx_description
1 polymer ?
#
loop_
_entity_poly.entity_id
_entity_poly.type
_entity_poly.pdbx_seq_one_letter_code
_entity_poly.pdbx_strand_id
1 'polypeptide(L)'
;MKLDFRIPNADELFNLNQTENSALFYEIRETWSVLLRLGDYISSNLKKTECNGEIHDQAVLQGDISIGEGSIIEPGALIIGPVQIGRNCRIGHGAILRNNVIIGDYCEIGHAVEIKNSLLFNRCKVPHFNYVGDSILGYQVHLGAGAILSNYHLIRGKVNVL
;
A
#
# COMPACT_ATOMS: atom_id res chain seq x y z
N MET A 1 23.86 -6.90 30.55
CA MET A 1 22.72 -7.64 29.97
C MET A 1 22.71 -7.32 28.47
N LYS A 2 23.18 -8.23 27.62
CA LYS A 2 23.04 -8.06 26.16
C LYS A 2 21.56 -8.24 25.86
N LEU A 3 20.87 -7.21 25.42
CA LEU A 3 19.54 -7.34 24.83
C LEU A 3 19.72 -8.10 23.50
N ASP A 4 19.20 -9.30 23.46
CA ASP A 4 19.17 -10.11 22.24
C ASP A 4 18.05 -9.55 21.36
N PHE A 5 18.38 -8.60 20.49
CA PHE A 5 17.44 -8.02 19.55
C PHE A 5 17.20 -9.00 18.40
N ARG A 6 16.18 -9.82 18.52
CA ARG A 6 15.69 -10.65 17.41
C ARG A 6 14.71 -9.80 16.57
N ILE A 7 14.95 -9.77 15.27
CA ILE A 7 14.00 -9.19 14.32
C ILE A 7 12.79 -10.13 14.24
N PRO A 8 11.56 -9.64 14.50
CA PRO A 8 10.37 -10.49 14.42
C PRO A 8 10.07 -10.87 12.96
N ASN A 9 9.58 -12.08 12.76
CA ASN A 9 9.13 -12.57 11.47
C ASN A 9 7.81 -11.90 11.06
N ALA A 10 7.42 -12.05 9.79
CA ALA A 10 6.21 -11.40 9.27
C ALA A 10 4.92 -11.89 9.95
N ASP A 11 4.83 -13.19 10.27
CA ASP A 11 3.71 -13.81 10.97
C ASP A 11 3.61 -13.44 12.46
N GLU A 12 4.69 -12.94 13.04
CA GLU A 12 4.69 -12.36 14.39
C GLU A 12 4.21 -10.91 14.41
N LEU A 13 4.34 -10.19 13.28
CA LEU A 13 3.94 -8.79 13.14
C LEU A 13 2.54 -8.64 12.54
N PHE A 14 2.14 -9.56 11.64
CA PHE A 14 0.93 -9.46 10.84
C PHE A 14 0.13 -10.75 10.83
N ASN A 15 -1.18 -10.65 10.80
CA ASN A 15 -2.04 -11.77 10.44
C ASN A 15 -2.06 -11.90 8.90
N LEU A 16 -1.22 -12.77 8.35
CA LEU A 16 -1.06 -12.97 6.91
C LEU A 16 -2.31 -13.52 6.21
N ASN A 17 -3.31 -14.04 6.95
CA ASN A 17 -4.60 -14.43 6.40
C ASN A 17 -5.51 -13.22 6.07
N GLN A 18 -5.09 -12.02 6.40
CA GLN A 18 -5.83 -10.77 6.19
C GLN A 18 -5.28 -9.96 5.00
N THR A 19 -4.67 -10.63 4.06
CA THR A 19 -4.23 -10.07 2.76
C THR A 19 -4.25 -11.16 1.70
N GLU A 20 -4.70 -10.81 0.49
CA GLU A 20 -4.63 -11.69 -0.68
C GLU A 20 -3.18 -11.86 -1.20
N ASN A 21 -2.26 -11.06 -0.67
CA ASN A 21 -0.86 -10.99 -1.14
C ASN A 21 0.13 -11.63 -0.16
N SER A 22 -0.32 -12.61 0.63
CA SER A 22 0.52 -13.31 1.63
C SER A 22 1.75 -13.99 1.01
N ALA A 23 1.69 -14.36 -0.27
CA ALA A 23 2.83 -14.95 -0.99
C ALA A 23 4.06 -14.03 -1.06
N LEU A 24 3.89 -12.70 -0.93
CA LEU A 24 5.01 -11.75 -0.83
C LEU A 24 5.93 -12.02 0.35
N PHE A 25 5.41 -12.65 1.41
CA PHE A 25 6.14 -12.92 2.64
C PHE A 25 6.84 -14.28 2.65
N TYR A 26 6.74 -15.08 1.57
CA TYR A 26 7.46 -16.33 1.48
C TYR A 26 8.97 -16.10 1.30
N GLU A 27 9.76 -16.87 2.07
CA GLU A 27 11.23 -16.87 1.99
C GLU A 27 11.88 -15.49 2.17
N ILE A 28 11.26 -14.64 2.98
CA ILE A 28 11.88 -13.39 3.42
C ILE A 28 12.43 -13.55 4.84
N ARG A 29 13.57 -12.96 5.10
CA ARG A 29 14.19 -12.92 6.43
C ARG A 29 13.72 -11.69 7.21
N GLU A 30 13.78 -10.54 6.59
CA GLU A 30 13.33 -9.27 7.17
C GLU A 30 12.00 -8.86 6.54
N THR A 31 10.99 -8.60 7.37
CA THR A 31 9.63 -8.29 6.94
C THR A 31 9.56 -7.12 5.94
N TRP A 32 10.38 -6.09 6.11
CA TRP A 32 10.41 -4.94 5.20
C TRP A 32 11.00 -5.24 3.82
N SER A 33 11.69 -6.38 3.65
CA SER A 33 12.19 -6.81 2.33
C SER A 33 11.08 -7.04 1.31
N VAL A 34 9.83 -7.22 1.76
CA VAL A 34 8.64 -7.26 0.91
C VAL A 34 8.55 -6.04 0.01
N LEU A 35 8.91 -4.86 0.51
CA LEU A 35 8.82 -3.60 -0.24
C LEU A 35 9.70 -3.59 -1.50
N LEU A 36 10.80 -4.34 -1.49
CA LEU A 36 11.68 -4.49 -2.65
C LEU A 36 11.07 -5.38 -3.74
N ARG A 37 10.10 -6.22 -3.39
CA ARG A 37 9.46 -7.19 -4.29
C ARG A 37 8.15 -6.66 -4.89
N LEU A 38 7.58 -5.57 -4.36
CA LEU A 38 6.24 -5.09 -4.74
C LEU A 38 6.07 -4.90 -6.24
N GLY A 39 7.01 -4.20 -6.88
CA GLY A 39 6.93 -3.90 -8.30
C GLY A 39 6.89 -5.15 -9.18
N ASP A 40 7.83 -6.05 -8.98
CA ASP A 40 7.91 -7.31 -9.74
C ASP A 40 6.70 -8.20 -9.45
N TYR A 41 6.27 -8.25 -8.19
CA TYR A 41 5.10 -9.03 -7.79
C TYR A 41 3.82 -8.51 -8.46
N ILE A 42 3.58 -7.21 -8.42
CA ILE A 42 2.42 -6.61 -9.08
C ILE A 42 2.47 -6.90 -10.57
N SER A 43 3.59 -6.61 -11.23
CA SER A 43 3.75 -6.80 -12.68
C SER A 43 3.56 -8.25 -13.12
N SER A 44 3.99 -9.21 -12.29
CA SER A 44 3.85 -10.65 -12.58
C SER A 44 2.43 -11.17 -12.35
N ASN A 45 1.67 -10.55 -11.43
CA ASN A 45 0.32 -10.99 -11.05
C ASN A 45 -0.80 -10.17 -11.69
N LEU A 46 -0.50 -9.00 -12.25
CA LEU A 46 -1.48 -8.26 -13.04
C LEU A 46 -1.79 -9.03 -14.32
N LYS A 47 -2.89 -9.73 -14.33
CA LYS A 47 -3.55 -10.16 -15.57
C LYS A 47 -4.08 -8.89 -16.20
N LYS A 48 -3.35 -8.33 -17.19
CA LYS A 48 -3.76 -7.14 -18.00
C LYS A 48 -4.77 -6.24 -17.27
N THR A 49 -4.51 -4.95 -17.16
CA THR A 49 -5.33 -3.89 -16.54
C THR A 49 -6.82 -4.28 -16.41
N GLU A 50 -7.19 -4.96 -15.33
CA GLU A 50 -8.58 -5.31 -15.04
C GLU A 50 -9.13 -4.25 -14.09
N CYS A 51 -9.86 -3.30 -14.63
CA CYS A 51 -10.55 -2.26 -13.85
C CYS A 51 -12.03 -2.63 -13.74
N ASN A 52 -12.37 -3.37 -12.69
CA ASN A 52 -13.75 -3.80 -12.41
C ASN A 52 -14.47 -2.88 -11.43
N GLY A 53 -13.85 -1.78 -11.03
CA GLY A 53 -14.41 -0.76 -10.16
C GLY A 53 -15.07 0.39 -10.93
N GLU A 54 -15.74 1.27 -10.17
CA GLU A 54 -16.29 2.53 -10.68
C GLU A 54 -15.19 3.60 -10.69
N ILE A 55 -14.87 4.14 -11.87
CA ILE A 55 -13.80 5.14 -12.04
C ILE A 55 -14.44 6.42 -12.56
N HIS A 56 -14.27 7.49 -11.78
CA HIS A 56 -14.76 8.80 -12.19
C HIS A 56 -13.95 9.32 -13.40
N ASP A 57 -14.60 10.01 -14.34
CA ASP A 57 -14.01 10.52 -15.57
C ASP A 57 -12.87 11.55 -15.35
N GLN A 58 -12.86 12.22 -14.20
CA GLN A 58 -11.80 13.13 -13.77
C GLN A 58 -10.68 12.47 -12.97
N ALA A 59 -10.71 11.15 -12.76
CA ALA A 59 -9.58 10.42 -12.22
C ALA A 59 -8.54 10.15 -13.31
N VAL A 60 -7.26 10.17 -12.93
CA VAL A 60 -6.15 9.93 -13.88
C VAL A 60 -5.46 8.62 -13.53
N LEU A 61 -5.47 7.69 -14.48
CA LEU A 61 -4.82 6.39 -14.36
C LEU A 61 -3.71 6.27 -15.39
N GLN A 62 -2.49 5.90 -14.96
CA GLN A 62 -1.33 5.76 -15.83
C GLN A 62 -0.54 4.49 -15.51
N GLY A 63 -0.18 3.70 -16.52
CA GLY A 63 0.59 2.46 -16.37
C GLY A 63 -0.25 1.24 -15.98
N ASP A 64 0.39 0.24 -15.40
CA ASP A 64 -0.23 -1.04 -15.05
C ASP A 64 -1.04 -0.93 -13.76
N ILE A 65 -2.35 -1.00 -13.85
CA ILE A 65 -3.27 -0.80 -12.72
C ILE A 65 -4.33 -1.89 -12.75
N SER A 66 -4.61 -2.47 -11.58
CA SER A 66 -5.73 -3.37 -11.34
C SER A 66 -6.63 -2.80 -10.24
N ILE A 67 -7.95 -2.82 -10.48
CA ILE A 67 -8.97 -2.32 -9.54
C ILE A 67 -10.04 -3.39 -9.38
N GLY A 68 -10.21 -3.87 -8.16
CA GLY A 68 -11.18 -4.89 -7.80
C GLY A 68 -12.63 -4.39 -7.85
N GLU A 69 -13.54 -5.35 -7.99
CA GLU A 69 -14.99 -5.12 -8.05
C GLU A 69 -15.51 -4.36 -6.82
N GLY A 70 -16.45 -3.45 -7.02
CA GLY A 70 -17.06 -2.63 -5.98
C GLY A 70 -16.18 -1.49 -5.46
N SER A 71 -14.97 -1.34 -6.00
CA SER A 71 -14.10 -0.21 -5.63
C SER A 71 -14.47 1.04 -6.40
N ILE A 72 -14.31 2.21 -5.75
CA ILE A 72 -14.68 3.52 -6.29
C ILE A 72 -13.44 4.41 -6.31
N ILE A 73 -13.14 4.98 -7.48
CA ILE A 73 -12.08 5.98 -7.67
C ILE A 73 -12.74 7.34 -7.89
N GLU A 74 -12.55 8.24 -6.94
CA GLU A 74 -13.19 9.56 -6.93
C GLU A 74 -12.52 10.55 -7.90
N PRO A 75 -13.21 11.66 -8.23
CA PRO A 75 -12.67 12.69 -9.11
C PRO A 75 -11.36 13.26 -8.56
N GLY A 76 -10.40 13.52 -9.44
CA GLY A 76 -9.11 14.11 -9.09
C GLY A 76 -8.12 13.14 -8.43
N ALA A 77 -8.46 11.88 -8.25
CA ALA A 77 -7.47 10.86 -7.85
C ALA A 77 -6.46 10.62 -8.98
N LEU A 78 -5.18 10.46 -8.60
CA LEU A 78 -4.08 10.17 -9.53
C LEU A 78 -3.46 8.81 -9.16
N ILE A 79 -3.51 7.85 -10.08
CA ILE A 79 -2.96 6.51 -9.87
C ILE A 79 -1.89 6.26 -10.92
N ILE A 80 -0.65 6.05 -10.47
CA ILE A 80 0.51 5.80 -11.34
C ILE A 80 1.05 4.40 -11.01
N GLY A 81 0.84 3.46 -11.92
CA GLY A 81 1.25 2.07 -11.77
C GLY A 81 2.76 1.82 -11.66
N PRO A 82 3.15 0.60 -11.28
CA PRO A 82 2.24 -0.53 -11.04
C PRO A 82 1.47 -0.38 -9.71
N VAL A 83 0.15 -0.53 -9.75
CA VAL A 83 -0.74 -0.41 -8.59
C VAL A 83 -1.82 -1.49 -8.64
N GLN A 84 -2.00 -2.19 -7.53
CA GLN A 84 -3.10 -3.12 -7.31
C GLN A 84 -4.03 -2.58 -6.22
N ILE A 85 -5.32 -2.46 -6.53
CA ILE A 85 -6.38 -2.08 -5.59
C ILE A 85 -7.34 -3.25 -5.47
N GLY A 86 -7.58 -3.69 -4.26
CA GLY A 86 -8.51 -4.76 -3.93
C GLY A 86 -9.97 -4.41 -4.19
N ARG A 87 -10.88 -5.21 -3.66
CA ARG A 87 -12.34 -5.08 -3.81
C ARG A 87 -12.93 -4.15 -2.75
N ASN A 88 -14.04 -3.48 -3.12
CA ASN A 88 -14.83 -2.63 -2.20
C ASN A 88 -13.97 -1.55 -1.51
N CYS A 89 -12.98 -1.01 -2.23
CA CYS A 89 -12.14 0.08 -1.76
C CYS A 89 -12.70 1.43 -2.19
N ARG A 90 -12.32 2.47 -1.46
CA ARG A 90 -12.58 3.85 -1.84
C ARG A 90 -11.27 4.61 -1.93
N ILE A 91 -10.99 5.19 -3.12
CA ILE A 91 -9.86 6.08 -3.35
C ILE A 91 -10.40 7.49 -3.52
N GLY A 92 -10.18 8.32 -2.54
CA GLY A 92 -10.81 9.62 -2.37
C GLY A 92 -10.25 10.70 -3.27
N HIS A 93 -10.96 11.82 -3.31
CA HIS A 93 -10.60 13.01 -4.06
C HIS A 93 -9.17 13.49 -3.78
N GLY A 94 -8.39 13.70 -4.83
CA GLY A 94 -7.02 14.19 -4.72
C GLY A 94 -6.03 13.21 -4.09
N ALA A 95 -6.40 11.94 -3.91
CA ALA A 95 -5.45 10.91 -3.49
C ALA A 95 -4.45 10.59 -4.60
N ILE A 96 -3.22 10.30 -4.23
CA ILE A 96 -2.13 9.92 -5.15
C ILE A 96 -1.60 8.54 -4.75
N LEU A 97 -1.71 7.56 -5.64
CA LEU A 97 -1.09 6.24 -5.47
C LEU A 97 0.00 6.10 -6.53
N ARG A 98 1.23 5.81 -6.12
CA ARG A 98 2.35 5.74 -7.07
C ARG A 98 3.46 4.78 -6.67
N ASN A 99 4.13 4.25 -7.68
CA ASN A 99 5.36 3.45 -7.52
C ASN A 99 5.19 2.24 -6.61
N ASN A 100 4.60 1.18 -7.14
CA ASN A 100 4.49 -0.12 -6.47
C ASN A 100 3.58 -0.10 -5.23
N VAL A 101 2.29 0.12 -5.42
CA VAL A 101 1.32 0.15 -4.31
C VAL A 101 0.37 -1.03 -4.40
N ILE A 102 0.18 -1.73 -3.28
CA ILE A 102 -0.86 -2.73 -3.10
C ILE A 102 -1.81 -2.27 -2.00
N ILE A 103 -3.09 -2.15 -2.35
CA ILE A 103 -4.19 -1.87 -1.44
C ILE A 103 -5.03 -3.15 -1.31
N GLY A 104 -5.18 -3.67 -0.10
CA GLY A 104 -6.04 -4.82 0.20
C GLY A 104 -7.53 -4.50 0.05
N ASP A 105 -8.39 -5.48 0.32
CA ASP A 105 -9.85 -5.33 0.21
C ASP A 105 -10.42 -4.41 1.31
N TYR A 106 -11.54 -3.73 1.01
CA TYR A 106 -12.30 -2.89 1.94
C TYR A 106 -11.49 -1.74 2.56
N CYS A 107 -10.48 -1.24 1.86
CA CYS A 107 -9.67 -0.10 2.31
C CYS A 107 -10.31 1.24 1.96
N GLU A 108 -10.04 2.23 2.79
CA GLU A 108 -10.43 3.62 2.56
C GLU A 108 -9.18 4.51 2.52
N ILE A 109 -8.87 5.04 1.34
CA ILE A 109 -7.83 6.03 1.11
C ILE A 109 -8.53 7.34 0.83
N GLY A 110 -8.49 8.26 1.77
CA GLY A 110 -9.32 9.44 1.72
C GLY A 110 -8.67 10.62 1.01
N HIS A 111 -9.19 11.81 1.34
CA HIS A 111 -8.82 13.05 0.68
C HIS A 111 -7.35 13.44 0.85
N ALA A 112 -6.71 13.81 -0.28
CA ALA A 112 -5.34 14.33 -0.33
C ALA A 112 -4.32 13.42 0.42
N VAL A 113 -4.47 12.12 0.26
CA VAL A 113 -3.53 11.11 0.77
C VAL A 113 -2.54 10.74 -0.32
N GLU A 114 -1.27 10.65 0.01
CA GLU A 114 -0.27 10.09 -0.91
C GLU A 114 0.25 8.75 -0.37
N ILE A 115 0.24 7.71 -1.22
CA ILE A 115 0.82 6.40 -0.92
C ILE A 115 1.85 6.05 -1.99
N LYS A 116 3.04 5.68 -1.53
CA LYS A 116 4.17 5.31 -2.39
C LYS A 116 4.83 4.03 -1.89
N ASN A 117 5.10 3.08 -2.82
CA ASN A 117 5.87 1.86 -2.55
C ASN A 117 5.46 1.18 -1.24
N SER A 118 4.18 0.86 -1.09
CA SER A 118 3.61 0.41 0.18
C SER A 118 2.59 -0.72 -0.03
N LEU A 119 2.47 -1.56 0.99
CA LEU A 119 1.50 -2.65 1.07
C LEU A 119 0.52 -2.38 2.21
N LEU A 120 -0.77 -2.26 1.90
CA LEU A 120 -1.84 -2.16 2.87
C LEU A 120 -2.64 -3.46 2.89
N PHE A 121 -2.81 -4.05 4.06
CA PHE A 121 -3.69 -5.20 4.27
C PHE A 121 -5.15 -4.79 4.20
N ASN A 122 -6.05 -5.76 4.29
CA ASN A 122 -7.47 -5.52 4.21
C ASN A 122 -7.96 -4.58 5.32
N ARG A 123 -8.98 -3.77 5.00
CA ARG A 123 -9.69 -2.86 5.92
C ARG A 123 -8.85 -1.72 6.51
N CYS A 124 -7.73 -1.37 5.89
CA CYS A 124 -6.96 -0.19 6.29
C CYS A 124 -7.72 1.10 5.98
N LYS A 125 -7.56 2.10 6.87
CA LYS A 125 -8.10 3.44 6.70
C LYS A 125 -7.00 4.49 6.80
N VAL A 126 -6.84 5.25 5.73
CA VAL A 126 -5.89 6.37 5.61
C VAL A 126 -6.69 7.60 5.15
N PRO A 127 -7.40 8.29 6.08
CA PRO A 127 -8.53 9.13 5.67
C PRO A 127 -8.17 10.53 5.15
N HIS A 128 -7.16 11.22 5.71
CA HIS A 128 -6.99 12.64 5.43
C HIS A 128 -5.54 13.12 5.53
N PHE A 129 -5.04 13.76 4.46
CA PHE A 129 -3.75 14.47 4.45
C PHE A 129 -2.57 13.65 4.97
N ASN A 130 -2.58 12.35 4.67
CA ASN A 130 -1.54 11.45 5.12
C ASN A 130 -0.51 11.24 4.01
N TYR A 131 0.73 10.95 4.43
CA TYR A 131 1.75 10.39 3.55
C TYR A 131 2.16 9.00 4.06
N VAL A 132 2.10 8.01 3.18
CA VAL A 132 2.51 6.64 3.48
C VAL A 132 3.57 6.23 2.45
N GLY A 133 4.83 6.24 2.86
CA GLY A 133 5.95 5.87 2.01
C GLY A 133 6.71 4.67 2.54
N ASP A 134 7.05 3.74 1.65
CA ASP A 134 7.89 2.57 1.94
C ASP A 134 7.44 1.83 3.22
N SER A 135 6.14 1.52 3.31
CA SER A 135 5.50 1.05 4.53
C SER A 135 4.62 -0.18 4.31
N ILE A 136 4.45 -0.98 5.37
CA ILE A 136 3.49 -2.08 5.42
C ILE A 136 2.47 -1.77 6.52
N LEU A 137 1.21 -1.60 6.16
CA LEU A 137 0.12 -1.42 7.10
C LEU A 137 -0.64 -2.73 7.29
N GLY A 138 -0.68 -3.23 8.51
CA GLY A 138 -1.39 -4.46 8.86
C GLY A 138 -2.91 -4.31 8.80
N TYR A 139 -3.62 -5.41 9.02
CA TYR A 139 -5.07 -5.49 8.99
C TYR A 139 -5.74 -4.47 9.91
N GLN A 140 -6.76 -3.76 9.39
CA GLN A 140 -7.54 -2.75 10.11
C GLN A 140 -6.74 -1.56 10.69
N VAL A 141 -5.52 -1.31 10.19
CA VAL A 141 -4.78 -0.11 10.62
C VAL A 141 -5.56 1.15 10.23
N HIS A 142 -5.66 2.09 11.15
CA HIS A 142 -6.25 3.39 10.95
C HIS A 142 -5.24 4.48 11.30
N LEU A 143 -4.88 5.32 10.33
CA LEU A 143 -4.02 6.48 10.55
C LEU A 143 -4.87 7.70 10.88
N GLY A 144 -4.44 8.46 11.89
CA GLY A 144 -5.03 9.77 12.17
C GLY A 144 -4.71 10.79 11.07
N ALA A 145 -5.51 11.85 10.96
CA ALA A 145 -5.29 12.92 9.99
C ALA A 145 -3.89 13.52 10.13
N GLY A 146 -3.21 13.76 9.02
CA GLY A 146 -1.88 14.36 8.99
C GLY A 146 -0.73 13.42 9.40
N ALA A 147 -0.97 12.11 9.58
CA ALA A 147 0.11 11.17 9.84
C ALA A 147 1.06 11.04 8.65
N ILE A 148 2.36 11.07 8.92
CA ILE A 148 3.42 10.96 7.91
C ILE A 148 4.31 9.78 8.24
N LEU A 149 4.28 8.75 7.37
CA LEU A 149 5.17 7.59 7.44
C LEU A 149 6.24 7.76 6.35
N SER A 150 7.43 8.16 6.76
CA SER A 150 8.56 8.38 5.86
C SER A 150 9.79 7.64 6.32
N ASN A 151 10.55 7.11 5.38
CA ASN A 151 11.84 6.46 5.64
C ASN A 151 13.04 7.35 5.32
N TYR A 152 12.84 8.64 5.13
CA TYR A 152 13.90 9.60 4.80
C TYR A 152 14.30 10.44 6.00
N HIS A 153 15.59 10.37 6.35
CA HIS A 153 16.15 11.20 7.41
C HIS A 153 16.78 12.46 6.82
N LEU A 154 16.33 13.65 7.21
CA LEU A 154 16.72 14.94 6.63
C LEU A 154 18.24 15.19 6.61
N ILE A 155 18.97 14.70 7.61
CA ILE A 155 20.41 14.93 7.74
C ILE A 155 21.24 13.76 7.17
N ARG A 156 20.77 12.52 7.27
CA ARG A 156 21.52 11.30 6.95
C ARG A 156 21.04 10.58 5.70
N GLY A 157 20.01 11.06 5.03
CA GLY A 157 19.37 10.39 3.91
C GLY A 157 18.46 9.23 4.35
N LYS A 158 18.55 8.08 3.68
CA LYS A 158 17.68 6.93 4.00
C LYS A 158 17.86 6.42 5.42
N VAL A 159 16.78 6.02 6.07
CA VAL A 159 16.83 5.32 7.35
C VAL A 159 17.37 3.90 7.12
N ASN A 160 18.38 3.53 7.87
CA ASN A 160 18.92 2.17 7.86
C ASN A 160 18.43 1.43 9.10
N VAL A 161 17.98 0.21 8.91
CA VAL A 161 17.67 -0.72 10.00
C VAL A 161 18.91 -1.57 10.24
N LEU A 162 19.43 -1.53 11.47
CA LEU A 162 20.66 -2.23 11.89
C LEU A 162 20.33 -3.65 12.37
#